data_bb022717b363850d63bc320647a62def
#
_entry.id   bb022717b363850d63bc320647a62def
#
_cell.length_a   1.000
_cell.length_b   1.000
_cell.length_c   1.000
_cell.angle_alpha   90.00
_cell.angle_beta   90.00
_cell.angle_gamma   90.00
#
_symmetry.space_group_name_H-M   'P 1'
#
loop_
_entity.id
_entity.type
_entity.pdbx_description
1 polymer ?
#
loop_
_entity_poly.entity_id
_entity_poly.type
_entity_poly.pdbx_seq_one_letter_code
_entity_poly.pdbx_strand_id
1 'polypeptide(L)'
;NDGQITRRPVRALTLSALAPRPFEHLWDIGGGSGSIAIEWLLSDVSLTATTIEPRPDRAARITANAARLGVERLRVVPGSAPEALKGLETPQAVFVGGGLDAALLGWLTTHLPRGTRIVANAVTLETEALLIAAQAAHGGDLLRVQLSETRALGSKRGWQTAFPILQWSAVP
;
A
#
# COMPACT_ATOMS: atom_id res chain seq x y z
N ASN A 1 -4.27 -15.39 -10.90
CA ASN A 1 -3.39 -14.69 -9.94
C ASN A 1 -2.29 -14.00 -10.73
N ASP A 2 -2.45 -12.72 -11.01
CA ASP A 2 -1.57 -11.90 -11.86
C ASP A 2 -0.34 -11.33 -11.08
N GLY A 3 0.05 -11.96 -9.98
CA GLY A 3 1.19 -11.54 -9.16
C GLY A 3 0.96 -10.26 -8.32
N GLN A 4 -0.26 -9.75 -8.31
CA GLN A 4 -0.61 -8.46 -7.69
C GLN A 4 -0.91 -8.53 -6.18
N ILE A 5 -0.92 -9.72 -5.60
CA ILE A 5 -1.19 -9.87 -4.16
C ILE A 5 0.11 -9.66 -3.39
N THR A 6 0.15 -8.61 -2.58
CA THR A 6 1.23 -8.39 -1.62
C THR A 6 1.33 -9.61 -0.68
N ARG A 7 2.52 -10.19 -0.54
CA ARG A 7 2.74 -11.37 0.30
C ARG A 7 2.44 -11.06 1.77
N ARG A 8 1.92 -12.06 2.49
CA ARG A 8 1.50 -11.88 3.89
C ARG A 8 2.57 -11.24 4.79
N PRO A 9 3.86 -11.64 4.77
CA PRO A 9 4.88 -10.99 5.60
C PRO A 9 5.04 -9.50 5.27
N VAL A 10 4.97 -9.14 3.99
CA VAL A 10 5.06 -7.73 3.55
C VAL A 10 3.83 -6.95 4.02
N ARG A 11 2.62 -7.54 3.93
CA ARG A 11 1.41 -6.88 4.45
C ARG A 11 1.51 -6.61 5.95
N ALA A 12 2.01 -7.58 6.73
CA ALA A 12 2.19 -7.43 8.16
C ALA A 12 3.15 -6.28 8.50
N LEU A 13 4.27 -6.17 7.78
CA LEU A 13 5.22 -5.05 7.94
C LEU A 13 4.58 -3.71 7.52
N THR A 14 3.86 -3.70 6.41
CA THR A 14 3.15 -2.49 5.93
C THR A 14 2.10 -2.03 6.93
N LEU A 15 1.28 -2.94 7.47
CA LEU A 15 0.28 -2.60 8.50
C LEU A 15 0.92 -2.14 9.81
N SER A 16 2.04 -2.76 10.20
CA SER A 16 2.82 -2.31 11.36
C SER A 16 3.31 -0.86 11.18
N ALA A 17 3.80 -0.50 9.99
CA ALA A 17 4.25 0.85 9.69
C ALA A 17 3.06 1.85 9.59
N LEU A 18 1.92 1.42 9.04
CA LEU A 18 0.69 2.22 8.99
C LEU A 18 0.09 2.44 10.38
N ALA A 19 0.32 1.52 11.34
CA ALA A 19 -0.11 1.60 12.74
C ALA A 19 -1.58 2.03 12.90
N PRO A 20 -2.57 1.22 12.46
CA PRO A 20 -4.00 1.57 12.51
C PRO A 20 -4.44 1.99 13.91
N ARG A 21 -5.24 3.05 14.00
CA ARG A 21 -5.85 3.51 15.25
C ARG A 21 -7.36 3.68 15.06
N PRO A 22 -8.17 3.43 16.08
CA PRO A 22 -9.62 3.59 15.97
C PRO A 22 -10.04 4.92 15.34
N PHE A 23 -11.09 4.87 14.50
CA PHE A 23 -11.70 6.00 13.78
C PHE A 23 -10.81 6.66 12.71
N GLU A 24 -9.71 6.05 12.28
CA GLU A 24 -8.87 6.58 11.22
C GLU A 24 -9.35 6.14 9.84
N HIS A 25 -9.01 6.97 8.85
CA HIS A 25 -9.23 6.72 7.42
C HIS A 25 -7.91 6.44 6.69
N LEU A 26 -7.88 5.37 5.88
CA LEU A 26 -6.75 5.02 5.02
C LEU A 26 -7.04 5.41 3.57
N TRP A 27 -6.05 5.98 2.88
CA TRP A 27 -5.97 5.91 1.42
C TRP A 27 -5.01 4.79 1.01
N ASP A 28 -5.52 3.85 0.18
CA ASP A 28 -4.73 2.77 -0.43
C ASP A 28 -4.60 3.07 -1.93
N ILE A 29 -3.45 3.62 -2.34
CA ILE A 29 -3.18 4.08 -3.70
C ILE A 29 -2.49 2.97 -4.49
N GLY A 30 -3.09 2.60 -5.63
CA GLY A 30 -2.66 1.45 -6.41
C GLY A 30 -3.06 0.13 -5.76
N GLY A 31 -4.34 0.01 -5.40
CA GLY A 31 -4.90 -1.04 -4.53
C GLY A 31 -4.67 -2.47 -4.99
N GLY A 32 -4.52 -2.72 -6.30
CA GLY A 32 -4.24 -4.05 -6.85
C GLY A 32 -5.29 -5.10 -6.53
N SER A 33 -5.12 -5.82 -5.44
CA SER A 33 -6.11 -6.79 -4.91
C SER A 33 -6.92 -6.24 -3.74
N GLY A 34 -6.62 -5.05 -3.24
CA GLY A 34 -7.20 -4.43 -2.05
C GLY A 34 -6.68 -4.99 -0.73
N SER A 35 -5.62 -5.80 -0.76
CA SER A 35 -5.22 -6.59 0.42
C SER A 35 -4.80 -5.74 1.61
N ILE A 36 -4.19 -4.56 1.42
CA ILE A 36 -3.79 -3.67 2.52
C ILE A 36 -5.01 -2.98 3.12
N ALA A 37 -5.86 -2.37 2.28
CA ALA A 37 -7.08 -1.73 2.77
C ALA A 37 -8.04 -2.71 3.48
N ILE A 38 -8.15 -3.93 2.97
CA ILE A 38 -8.97 -4.99 3.59
C ILE A 38 -8.41 -5.36 4.96
N GLU A 39 -7.11 -5.63 5.09
CA GLU A 39 -6.51 -5.96 6.39
C GLU A 39 -6.51 -4.77 7.36
N TRP A 40 -6.38 -3.53 6.86
CA TRP A 40 -6.61 -2.32 7.65
C TRP A 40 -8.02 -2.33 8.25
N LEU A 41 -9.05 -2.52 7.44
CA LEU A 41 -10.44 -2.56 7.90
C LEU A 41 -10.75 -3.72 8.86
N LEU A 42 -10.10 -4.87 8.67
CA LEU A 42 -10.25 -6.04 9.55
C LEU A 42 -9.59 -5.83 10.92
N SER A 43 -8.66 -4.89 11.07
CA SER A 43 -7.98 -4.66 12.34
C SER A 43 -8.84 -3.95 13.38
N ASP A 44 -9.84 -3.14 12.97
CA ASP A 44 -10.82 -2.51 13.86
C ASP A 44 -12.08 -2.11 13.10
N VAL A 45 -13.24 -2.25 13.73
CA VAL A 45 -14.56 -1.97 13.11
C VAL A 45 -14.81 -0.49 12.82
N SER A 46 -14.15 0.41 13.56
CA SER A 46 -14.28 1.87 13.39
C SER A 46 -13.45 2.44 12.25
N LEU A 47 -12.54 1.63 11.68
CA LEU A 47 -11.68 2.07 10.58
C LEU A 47 -12.46 2.18 9.27
N THR A 48 -12.06 3.17 8.48
CA THR A 48 -12.54 3.36 7.11
C THR A 48 -11.38 3.36 6.13
N ALA A 49 -11.66 3.12 4.85
CA ALA A 49 -10.62 3.15 3.81
C ALA A 49 -11.21 3.49 2.45
N THR A 50 -10.41 4.21 1.67
CA THR A 50 -10.67 4.43 0.24
C THR A 50 -9.49 3.88 -0.55
N THR A 51 -9.76 2.97 -1.47
CA THR A 51 -8.77 2.41 -2.41
C THR A 51 -8.91 3.08 -3.76
N ILE A 52 -7.80 3.54 -4.33
CA ILE A 52 -7.71 4.13 -5.67
C ILE A 52 -7.07 3.11 -6.61
N GLU A 53 -7.79 2.72 -7.66
CA GLU A 53 -7.31 1.73 -8.63
C GLU A 53 -7.72 2.15 -10.06
N PRO A 54 -6.76 2.41 -10.97
CA PRO A 54 -7.08 2.86 -12.32
C PRO A 54 -7.66 1.76 -13.22
N ARG A 55 -7.41 0.49 -12.92
CA ARG A 55 -7.87 -0.62 -13.77
C ARG A 55 -9.24 -1.10 -13.34
N PRO A 56 -10.27 -1.06 -14.22
CA PRO A 56 -11.64 -1.47 -13.85
C PRO A 56 -11.75 -2.93 -13.41
N ASP A 57 -10.99 -3.84 -14.03
CA ASP A 57 -10.96 -5.26 -13.68
C ASP A 57 -10.42 -5.49 -12.26
N ARG A 58 -9.43 -4.70 -11.84
CA ARG A 58 -8.88 -4.75 -10.48
C ARG A 58 -9.82 -4.09 -9.49
N ALA A 59 -10.40 -2.93 -9.81
CA ALA A 59 -11.40 -2.26 -8.97
C ALA A 59 -12.57 -3.20 -8.65
N ALA A 60 -13.11 -3.89 -9.65
CA ALA A 60 -14.16 -4.90 -9.46
C ALA A 60 -13.70 -6.06 -8.56
N ARG A 61 -12.46 -6.52 -8.73
CA ARG A 61 -11.87 -7.58 -7.88
C ARG A 61 -11.72 -7.12 -6.43
N ILE A 62 -11.30 -5.88 -6.17
CA ILE A 62 -11.21 -5.31 -4.82
C ILE A 62 -12.58 -5.34 -4.15
N THR A 63 -13.61 -4.85 -4.84
CA THR A 63 -15.00 -4.87 -4.32
C THR A 63 -15.46 -6.28 -3.99
N ALA A 64 -15.22 -7.26 -4.88
CA ALA A 64 -15.57 -8.65 -4.63
C ALA A 64 -14.80 -9.26 -3.45
N ASN A 65 -13.52 -8.92 -3.30
CA ASN A 65 -12.71 -9.39 -2.17
C ASN A 65 -13.19 -8.79 -0.85
N ALA A 66 -13.52 -7.49 -0.82
CA ALA A 66 -14.05 -6.79 0.34
C ALA A 66 -15.37 -7.40 0.81
N ALA A 67 -16.30 -7.66 -0.12
CA ALA A 67 -17.57 -8.31 0.17
C ALA A 67 -17.36 -9.72 0.77
N ARG A 68 -16.50 -10.53 0.14
CA ARG A 68 -16.22 -11.89 0.62
C ARG A 68 -15.58 -11.93 2.01
N LEU A 69 -14.90 -10.88 2.42
CA LEU A 69 -14.22 -10.77 3.72
C LEU A 69 -14.98 -9.94 4.75
N GLY A 70 -16.22 -9.53 4.44
CA GLY A 70 -17.11 -8.81 5.39
C GLY A 70 -16.67 -7.37 5.66
N VAL A 71 -16.03 -6.72 4.70
CA VAL A 71 -15.58 -5.32 4.80
C VAL A 71 -16.08 -4.47 3.63
N GLU A 72 -17.37 -4.61 3.29
CA GLU A 72 -18.03 -3.88 2.20
C GLU A 72 -17.98 -2.36 2.37
N ARG A 73 -17.65 -1.87 3.57
CA ARG A 73 -17.41 -0.45 3.85
C ARG A 73 -16.15 0.10 3.16
N LEU A 74 -15.33 -0.76 2.51
CA LEU A 74 -14.24 -0.32 1.65
C LEU A 74 -14.78 0.46 0.46
N ARG A 75 -14.42 1.74 0.36
CA ARG A 75 -14.74 2.57 -0.80
C ARG A 75 -13.70 2.32 -1.90
N VAL A 76 -14.14 1.93 -3.08
CA VAL A 76 -13.27 1.77 -4.25
C VAL A 76 -13.53 2.91 -5.24
N VAL A 77 -12.48 3.66 -5.56
CA VAL A 77 -12.52 4.80 -6.49
C VAL A 77 -11.72 4.44 -7.75
N PRO A 78 -12.38 4.26 -8.89
CA PRO A 78 -11.68 4.10 -10.17
C PRO A 78 -10.97 5.39 -10.55
N GLY A 79 -9.70 5.28 -10.97
CA GLY A 79 -8.92 6.43 -11.42
C GLY A 79 -7.48 6.38 -10.95
N SER A 80 -6.72 7.39 -11.37
CA SER A 80 -5.31 7.54 -11.03
C SER A 80 -5.11 8.68 -10.03
N ALA A 81 -4.23 8.47 -9.06
CA ALA A 81 -3.75 9.54 -8.19
C ALA A 81 -2.74 10.42 -8.97
N PRO A 82 -2.68 11.75 -8.67
CA PRO A 82 -3.40 12.43 -7.61
C PRO A 82 -4.83 12.88 -7.96
N GLU A 83 -5.27 12.84 -9.21
CA GLU A 83 -6.57 13.39 -9.66
C GLU A 83 -7.74 12.76 -8.91
N ALA A 84 -7.73 11.44 -8.75
CA ALA A 84 -8.78 10.69 -8.07
C ALA A 84 -8.82 10.93 -6.55
N LEU A 85 -7.83 11.62 -5.98
CA LEU A 85 -7.79 11.96 -4.54
C LEU A 85 -8.57 13.24 -4.23
N LYS A 86 -8.86 14.07 -5.24
CA LYS A 86 -9.53 15.36 -5.06
C LYS A 86 -10.94 15.19 -4.53
N GLY A 87 -11.25 15.89 -3.44
CA GLY A 87 -12.58 15.85 -2.80
C GLY A 87 -12.89 14.58 -2.01
N LEU A 88 -11.89 13.70 -1.81
CA LEU A 88 -12.03 12.58 -0.88
C LEU A 88 -11.89 13.06 0.57
N GLU A 89 -12.43 12.26 1.49
CA GLU A 89 -12.21 12.43 2.93
C GLU A 89 -10.71 12.39 3.24
N THR A 90 -10.25 13.33 4.07
CA THR A 90 -8.84 13.45 4.45
C THR A 90 -8.37 12.22 5.24
N PRO A 91 -7.28 11.57 4.84
CA PRO A 91 -6.80 10.37 5.50
C PRO A 91 -5.88 10.70 6.69
N GLN A 92 -5.81 9.80 7.67
CA GLN A 92 -4.80 9.79 8.72
C GLN A 92 -3.61 8.91 8.35
N ALA A 93 -3.80 8.00 7.38
CA ALA A 93 -2.75 7.15 6.85
C ALA A 93 -2.89 7.00 5.33
N VAL A 94 -1.75 6.92 4.64
CA VAL A 94 -1.68 6.68 3.19
C VAL A 94 -0.74 5.53 2.93
N PHE A 95 -1.20 4.56 2.16
CA PHE A 95 -0.36 3.52 1.60
C PHE A 95 -0.24 3.70 0.09
N VAL A 96 0.97 3.58 -0.45
CA VAL A 96 1.22 3.57 -1.90
C VAL A 96 1.84 2.23 -2.28
N GLY A 97 1.01 1.38 -2.88
CA GLY A 97 1.39 0.03 -3.30
C GLY A 97 1.82 -0.06 -4.76
N GLY A 98 1.54 0.96 -5.55
CA GLY A 98 1.90 1.04 -6.97
C GLY A 98 1.55 2.40 -7.57
N GLY A 99 2.18 2.71 -8.72
CA GLY A 99 1.95 3.98 -9.42
C GLY A 99 2.59 5.20 -8.76
N LEU A 100 3.54 5.00 -7.83
CA LEU A 100 4.28 6.12 -7.24
C LEU A 100 5.28 6.69 -8.26
N ASP A 101 5.12 7.99 -8.50
CA ASP A 101 6.07 8.81 -9.25
C ASP A 101 6.39 10.10 -8.47
N ALA A 102 7.27 10.93 -9.02
CA ALA A 102 7.69 12.17 -8.39
C ALA A 102 6.53 13.17 -8.24
N ALA A 103 5.58 13.18 -9.17
CA ALA A 103 4.42 14.07 -9.14
C ALA A 103 3.47 13.69 -8.01
N LEU A 104 3.14 12.40 -7.87
CA LEU A 104 2.31 11.89 -6.79
C LEU A 104 2.98 12.09 -5.43
N LEU A 105 4.27 11.77 -5.31
CA LEU A 105 5.01 11.99 -4.06
C LEU A 105 5.00 13.45 -3.64
N GLY A 106 5.31 14.37 -4.57
CA GLY A 106 5.28 15.81 -4.32
C GLY A 106 3.88 16.29 -3.93
N TRP A 107 2.84 15.77 -4.58
CA TRP A 107 1.47 16.08 -4.22
C TRP A 107 1.12 15.63 -2.80
N LEU A 108 1.44 14.39 -2.44
CA LEU A 108 1.17 13.83 -1.10
C LEU A 108 1.86 14.64 0.00
N THR A 109 3.16 14.93 -0.16
CA THR A 109 3.94 15.68 0.84
C THR A 109 3.53 17.14 0.99
N THR A 110 2.82 17.70 0.00
CA THR A 110 2.39 19.10 0.00
C THR A 110 0.95 19.31 0.47
N HIS A 111 0.06 18.33 0.17
CA HIS A 111 -1.40 18.50 0.36
C HIS A 111 -1.95 17.72 1.55
N LEU A 112 -1.24 16.71 2.05
CA LEU A 112 -1.68 15.99 3.22
C LEU A 112 -1.49 16.82 4.49
N PRO A 113 -2.41 16.72 5.47
CA PRO A 113 -2.23 17.35 6.77
C PRO A 113 -0.96 16.86 7.47
N ARG A 114 -0.36 17.74 8.25
CA ARG A 114 0.73 17.33 9.16
C ARG A 114 0.25 16.22 10.08
N GLY A 115 1.11 15.21 10.27
CA GLY A 115 0.79 14.04 11.08
C GLY A 115 0.17 12.88 10.32
N THR A 116 -0.14 13.04 9.02
CA THR A 116 -0.55 11.91 8.18
C THR A 116 0.61 10.96 7.99
N ARG A 117 0.41 9.67 8.30
CA ARG A 117 1.41 8.63 8.07
C ARG A 117 1.42 8.24 6.61
N ILE A 118 2.60 8.20 5.99
CA ILE A 118 2.79 7.71 4.62
C ILE A 118 3.65 6.46 4.67
N VAL A 119 3.18 5.40 4.04
CA VAL A 119 3.94 4.17 3.81
C VAL A 119 3.92 3.86 2.33
N ALA A 120 5.10 3.70 1.72
CA ALA A 120 5.22 3.36 0.31
C ALA A 120 6.16 2.17 0.11
N ASN A 121 5.77 1.24 -0.76
CA ASN A 121 6.56 0.07 -1.11
C ASN A 121 7.05 0.16 -2.56
N ALA A 122 8.33 -0.11 -2.77
CA ALA A 122 8.98 -0.17 -4.08
C ALA A 122 9.54 -1.56 -4.36
N VAL A 123 9.41 -2.01 -5.61
CA VAL A 123 9.99 -3.27 -6.12
C VAL A 123 10.85 -3.03 -7.37
N THR A 124 10.87 -1.80 -7.90
CA THR A 124 11.69 -1.41 -9.04
C THR A 124 12.76 -0.42 -8.62
N LEU A 125 13.89 -0.42 -9.32
CA LEU A 125 15.01 0.47 -9.02
C LEU A 125 14.62 1.95 -9.15
N GLU A 126 13.74 2.29 -10.10
CA GLU A 126 13.25 3.64 -10.31
C GLU A 126 12.44 4.13 -9.10
N THR A 127 11.55 3.28 -8.58
CA THR A 127 10.76 3.64 -7.39
C THR A 127 11.62 3.58 -6.12
N GLU A 128 12.57 2.65 -6.01
CA GLU A 128 13.55 2.63 -4.90
C GLU A 128 14.33 3.95 -4.84
N ALA A 129 14.85 4.44 -5.97
CA ALA A 129 15.58 5.70 -6.03
C ALA A 129 14.71 6.88 -5.55
N LEU A 130 13.42 6.88 -5.92
CA LEU A 130 12.46 7.89 -5.49
C LEU A 130 12.23 7.84 -3.98
N LEU A 131 12.07 6.65 -3.38
CA LEU A 131 11.88 6.50 -1.94
C LEU A 131 13.13 6.88 -1.13
N ILE A 132 14.33 6.60 -1.65
CA ILE A 132 15.60 7.02 -1.03
C ILE A 132 15.69 8.55 -1.02
N ALA A 133 15.35 9.21 -2.13
CA ALA A 133 15.31 10.65 -2.20
C ALA A 133 14.23 11.26 -1.27
N ALA A 134 13.07 10.62 -1.17
CA ALA A 134 12.00 11.01 -0.26
C ALA A 134 12.46 10.96 1.20
N GLN A 135 13.15 9.91 1.60
CA GLN A 135 13.71 9.78 2.95
C GLN A 135 14.74 10.88 3.24
N ALA A 136 15.61 11.18 2.30
CA ALA A 136 16.60 12.26 2.47
C ALA A 136 15.93 13.64 2.63
N ALA A 137 14.81 13.89 1.94
CA ALA A 137 14.11 15.17 1.96
C ALA A 137 13.13 15.34 3.14
N HIS A 138 12.45 14.27 3.53
CA HIS A 138 11.33 14.31 4.48
C HIS A 138 11.58 13.49 5.76
N GLY A 139 12.72 12.80 5.85
CA GLY A 139 13.01 11.92 6.98
C GLY A 139 12.21 10.61 6.92
N GLY A 140 11.98 10.00 8.09
CA GLY A 140 11.35 8.71 8.22
C GLY A 140 12.33 7.55 8.07
N ASP A 141 11.79 6.34 7.97
CA ASP A 141 12.56 5.11 7.96
C ASP A 141 12.54 4.43 6.59
N LEU A 142 13.67 3.83 6.22
CA LEU A 142 13.77 2.91 5.09
C LEU A 142 14.00 1.49 5.61
N LEU A 143 13.14 0.57 5.19
CA LEU A 143 13.26 -0.86 5.48
C LEU A 143 13.37 -1.64 4.18
N ARG A 144 14.47 -2.37 3.99
CA ARG A 144 14.62 -3.31 2.87
C ARG A 144 14.28 -4.72 3.33
N VAL A 145 13.33 -5.35 2.64
CA VAL A 145 12.84 -6.69 2.96
C VAL A 145 13.16 -7.64 1.81
N GLN A 146 13.82 -8.75 2.12
CA GLN A 146 14.06 -9.83 1.18
C GLN A 146 13.48 -11.13 1.73
N LEU A 147 12.59 -11.75 0.99
CA LEU A 147 11.90 -12.97 1.39
C LEU A 147 12.33 -14.13 0.51
N SER A 148 12.62 -15.26 1.16
CA SER A 148 12.83 -16.53 0.48
C SER A 148 11.83 -17.56 1.00
N GLU A 149 11.27 -18.34 0.09
CA GLU A 149 10.33 -19.43 0.39
C GLU A 149 10.88 -20.73 -0.13
N THR A 150 10.57 -21.83 0.55
CA THR A 150 10.94 -23.15 0.05
C THR A 150 10.11 -23.51 -1.19
N ARG A 151 10.78 -24.06 -2.21
CA ARG A 151 10.16 -24.58 -3.44
C ARG A 151 10.75 -25.93 -3.78
N ALA A 152 9.98 -26.71 -4.56
CA ALA A 152 10.49 -27.97 -5.11
C ALA A 152 11.69 -27.70 -6.03
N LEU A 153 12.73 -28.50 -5.86
CA LEU A 153 13.94 -28.55 -6.69
C LEU A 153 14.24 -30.02 -7.01
N GLY A 154 13.64 -30.52 -8.08
CA GLY A 154 13.62 -31.95 -8.37
C GLY A 154 12.92 -32.72 -7.26
N SER A 155 13.59 -33.74 -6.71
CA SER A 155 13.12 -34.55 -5.58
C SER A 155 13.36 -33.90 -4.20
N LYS A 156 14.00 -32.74 -4.16
CA LYS A 156 14.38 -32.01 -2.92
C LYS A 156 13.68 -30.66 -2.86
N ARG A 157 14.05 -29.83 -1.88
CA ARG A 157 13.58 -28.45 -1.71
C ARG A 157 14.76 -27.49 -1.74
N GLY A 158 14.53 -26.32 -2.31
CA GLY A 158 15.47 -25.21 -2.31
C GLY A 158 14.80 -23.91 -1.89
N TRP A 159 15.57 -22.86 -1.72
CA TRP A 159 15.08 -21.52 -1.46
C TRP A 159 14.85 -20.77 -2.78
N GLN A 160 13.67 -20.20 -2.94
CA GLN A 160 13.37 -19.25 -4.01
C GLN A 160 13.19 -17.87 -3.40
N THR A 161 14.09 -16.96 -3.79
CA THR A 161 14.07 -15.58 -3.32
C THR A 161 13.14 -14.74 -4.19
N ALA A 162 12.29 -13.93 -3.54
CA ALA A 162 11.49 -12.92 -4.20
C ALA A 162 12.34 -11.69 -4.52
N PHE A 163 11.84 -10.82 -5.42
CA PHE A 163 12.41 -9.48 -5.54
C PHE A 163 12.36 -8.77 -4.19
N PRO A 164 13.45 -8.08 -3.81
CA PRO A 164 13.45 -7.29 -2.59
C PRO A 164 12.41 -6.17 -2.67
N ILE A 165 11.93 -5.75 -1.52
CA ILE A 165 11.01 -4.62 -1.39
C ILE A 165 11.70 -3.58 -0.53
N LEU A 166 11.74 -2.33 -1.00
CA LEU A 166 12.08 -1.19 -0.18
C LEU A 166 10.77 -0.56 0.31
N GLN A 167 10.64 -0.40 1.62
CA GLN A 167 9.54 0.33 2.25
C GLN A 167 10.08 1.63 2.83
N TRP A 168 9.43 2.73 2.52
CA TRP A 168 9.60 4.01 3.20
C TRP A 168 8.38 4.30 4.05
N SER A 169 8.60 4.72 5.31
CA SER A 169 7.56 5.16 6.21
C SER A 169 7.93 6.49 6.86
N ALA A 170 7.03 7.46 6.79
CA ALA A 170 7.26 8.80 7.31
C ALA A 170 5.97 9.44 7.83
N VAL A 171 6.16 10.50 8.60
CA VAL A 171 5.12 11.45 9.04
C VAL A 171 5.65 12.84 8.69
N PRO A 172 5.51 13.30 7.42
CA PRO A 172 6.02 14.58 6.96
C PRO A 172 5.35 15.77 7.61
#